data_37d96a0cf132c2d02e45fd48d7b5868e
#
_entry.id   37d96a0cf132c2d02e45fd48d7b5868e
#
_cell.length_a   1.000
_cell.length_b   1.000
_cell.length_c   1.000
_cell.angle_alpha   90.00
_cell.angle_beta   90.00
_cell.angle_gamma   90.00
#
_symmetry.space_group_name_H-M   'P 1'
#
loop_
_entity.id
_entity.type
_entity.pdbx_description
1 polymer ?
#
loop_
_entity_poly.entity_id
_entity_poly.type
_entity_poly.pdbx_seq_one_letter_code
_entity_poly.pdbx_strand_id
1 'polypeptide(L)'
;MLWGLLFFGLLGLVCEGFVYLVNRINQTTPFKKLGKTFRFADKIIPLALMGITFVAFYLLFNTFTAIVVMLHLIIFWIVADLVAFVIKKITKKPTNHNIVAVSTLAFTVLYLAVGWYFAHHVFKTTYEIETDKVVPPLRIVQIADSHLSITLNGEDFAEKIKEIDKLSPDILLITGDFVDDDSSYEDMKRACEALGEVKPTYGIYFSFGNHD
;
A
#
# COMPACT_ATOMS: atom_id res chain seq x y z
N MET A 1 20.59 -9.40 -21.25
CA MET A 1 21.78 -8.98 -20.43
C MET A 1 21.47 -7.80 -19.50
N LEU A 2 20.91 -6.69 -20.00
CA LEU A 2 20.60 -5.50 -19.16
C LEU A 2 19.63 -5.82 -18.01
N TRP A 3 18.55 -6.53 -18.24
CA TRP A 3 17.58 -6.93 -17.21
C TRP A 3 18.17 -7.78 -16.10
N GLY A 4 19.12 -8.68 -16.43
CA GLY A 4 19.82 -9.44 -15.41
C GLY A 4 20.70 -8.58 -14.52
N LEU A 5 21.43 -7.61 -15.09
CA LEU A 5 22.23 -6.66 -14.33
C LEU A 5 21.36 -5.79 -13.40
N LEU A 6 20.22 -5.33 -13.90
CA LEU A 6 19.27 -4.56 -13.09
C LEU A 6 18.69 -5.41 -11.94
N PHE A 7 18.31 -6.65 -12.21
CA PHE A 7 17.79 -7.56 -11.19
C PHE A 7 18.81 -7.85 -10.09
N PHE A 8 20.05 -8.23 -10.46
CA PHE A 8 21.10 -8.49 -9.48
C PHE A 8 21.54 -7.22 -8.75
N GLY A 9 21.54 -6.05 -9.41
CA GLY A 9 21.78 -4.77 -8.77
C GLY A 9 20.71 -4.43 -7.73
N LEU A 10 19.44 -4.62 -8.05
CA LEU A 10 18.32 -4.40 -7.13
C LEU A 10 18.38 -5.37 -5.94
N LEU A 11 18.65 -6.65 -6.20
CA LEU A 11 18.81 -7.66 -5.16
C LEU A 11 19.96 -7.30 -4.20
N GLY A 12 21.09 -6.82 -4.74
CA GLY A 12 22.23 -6.34 -3.94
C GLY A 12 21.82 -5.17 -3.03
N LEU A 13 21.11 -4.17 -3.57
CA LEU A 13 20.62 -3.02 -2.81
C LEU A 13 19.67 -3.44 -1.68
N VAL A 14 18.79 -4.39 -1.93
CA VAL A 14 17.89 -4.94 -0.89
C VAL A 14 18.69 -5.64 0.20
N CYS A 15 19.67 -6.48 -0.15
CA CYS A 15 20.55 -7.14 0.83
C CYS A 15 21.34 -6.13 1.66
N GLU A 16 21.90 -5.08 1.05
CA GLU A 16 22.57 -4.00 1.76
C GLU A 16 21.62 -3.25 2.69
N GLY A 17 20.37 -3.03 2.28
CA GLY A 17 19.32 -2.46 3.11
C GLY A 17 19.06 -3.28 4.37
N PHE A 18 18.99 -4.62 4.25
CA PHE A 18 18.84 -5.52 5.40
C PHE A 18 20.04 -5.44 6.36
N VAL A 19 21.27 -5.49 5.83
CA VAL A 19 22.48 -5.34 6.64
C VAL A 19 22.50 -3.98 7.34
N TYR A 20 22.09 -2.92 6.65
CA TYR A 20 21.95 -1.58 7.21
C TYR A 20 20.97 -1.58 8.40
N LEU A 21 19.75 -2.13 8.25
CA LEU A 21 18.76 -2.19 9.33
C LEU A 21 19.27 -2.97 10.54
N VAL A 22 19.88 -4.14 10.34
CA VAL A 22 20.51 -4.91 11.44
C VAL A 22 21.51 -4.06 12.20
N ASN A 23 22.39 -3.35 11.48
CA ASN A 23 23.37 -2.47 12.11
C ASN A 23 22.74 -1.31 12.88
N ARG A 24 21.62 -0.77 12.40
CA ARG A 24 20.89 0.32 13.10
C ARG A 24 20.14 -0.17 14.32
N ILE A 25 19.47 -1.30 14.25
CA ILE A 25 18.82 -1.93 15.40
C ILE A 25 19.86 -2.23 16.49
N ASN A 26 21.04 -2.70 16.12
CA ASN A 26 22.14 -2.98 17.06
C ASN A 26 22.68 -1.73 17.78
N GLN A 27 22.45 -0.55 17.25
CA GLN A 27 22.83 0.70 17.92
C GLN A 27 21.89 1.09 19.06
N THR A 28 20.72 0.45 19.16
CA THR A 28 19.79 0.70 20.25
C THR A 28 20.22 0.03 21.55
N THR A 29 19.82 0.60 22.67
CA THR A 29 20.26 0.14 24.01
C THR A 29 19.96 -1.34 24.30
N PRO A 30 18.77 -1.87 23.96
CA PRO A 30 18.44 -3.28 24.22
C PRO A 30 19.41 -4.23 23.52
N PHE A 31 19.64 -4.01 22.21
CA PHE A 31 20.48 -4.90 21.41
C PHE A 31 21.98 -4.76 21.74
N LYS A 32 22.45 -3.54 22.08
CA LYS A 32 23.81 -3.36 22.63
C LYS A 32 24.05 -4.14 23.90
N LYS A 33 23.08 -4.19 24.81
CA LYS A 33 23.17 -4.98 26.04
C LYS A 33 23.18 -6.47 25.72
N LEU A 34 22.30 -6.90 24.82
CA LEU A 34 22.17 -8.29 24.41
C LEU A 34 23.46 -8.84 23.80
N GLY A 35 24.09 -8.07 22.89
CA GLY A 35 25.36 -8.44 22.25
C GLY A 35 26.53 -8.54 23.22
N LYS A 36 26.50 -7.82 24.35
CA LYS A 36 27.48 -7.95 25.42
C LYS A 36 27.31 -9.25 26.23
N THR A 37 26.07 -9.75 26.34
CA THR A 37 25.74 -10.94 27.13
C THR A 37 25.90 -12.22 26.31
N PHE A 38 25.43 -12.19 25.05
CA PHE A 38 25.42 -13.35 24.17
C PHE A 38 26.12 -13.04 22.85
N ARG A 39 27.19 -13.78 22.54
CA ARG A 39 27.92 -13.64 21.29
C ARG A 39 27.01 -13.81 20.07
N PHE A 40 27.02 -12.86 19.16
CA PHE A 40 26.21 -12.80 17.93
C PHE A 40 24.69 -12.56 18.12
N ALA A 41 24.16 -12.51 19.33
CA ALA A 41 22.72 -12.27 19.55
C ALA A 41 22.27 -10.90 19.02
N ASP A 42 23.13 -9.90 19.05
CA ASP A 42 22.93 -8.57 18.49
C ASP A 42 22.73 -8.58 16.95
N LYS A 43 23.19 -9.61 16.25
CA LYS A 43 23.03 -9.76 14.79
C LYS A 43 21.90 -10.73 14.44
N ILE A 44 21.86 -11.88 15.13
CA ILE A 44 20.91 -12.94 14.84
C ILE A 44 19.47 -12.51 15.17
N ILE A 45 19.25 -11.85 16.33
CA ILE A 45 17.89 -11.48 16.76
C ILE A 45 17.29 -10.39 15.87
N PRO A 46 17.97 -9.28 15.53
CA PRO A 46 17.42 -8.33 14.54
C PRO A 46 17.12 -8.97 13.20
N LEU A 47 18.02 -9.83 12.69
CA LEU A 47 17.79 -10.53 11.43
C LEU A 47 16.57 -11.47 11.52
N ALA A 48 16.43 -12.22 12.61
CA ALA A 48 15.27 -13.08 12.85
C ALA A 48 13.97 -12.27 12.96
N LEU A 49 13.97 -11.14 13.67
CA LEU A 49 12.82 -10.24 13.75
C LEU A 49 12.40 -9.72 12.36
N MET A 50 13.35 -9.33 11.52
CA MET A 50 13.05 -8.90 10.15
C MET A 50 12.48 -10.05 9.31
N GLY A 51 13.06 -11.25 9.42
CA GLY A 51 12.53 -12.46 8.77
C GLY A 51 11.12 -12.80 9.23
N ILE A 52 10.86 -12.76 10.52
CA ILE A 52 9.52 -12.98 11.10
C ILE A 52 8.53 -11.91 10.59
N THR A 53 8.93 -10.65 10.56
CA THR A 53 8.09 -9.57 10.03
C THR A 53 7.76 -9.81 8.56
N PHE A 54 8.76 -10.15 7.74
CA PHE A 54 8.54 -10.47 6.33
C PHE A 54 7.57 -11.64 6.14
N VAL A 55 7.81 -12.76 6.86
CA VAL A 55 6.96 -13.96 6.79
C VAL A 55 5.54 -13.65 7.28
N ALA A 56 5.39 -12.86 8.34
CA ALA A 56 4.07 -12.48 8.84
C ALA A 56 3.26 -11.70 7.79
N PHE A 57 3.86 -10.69 7.14
CA PHE A 57 3.18 -9.93 6.10
C PHE A 57 2.95 -10.76 4.83
N TYR A 58 3.87 -11.66 4.49
CA TYR A 58 3.68 -12.63 3.40
C TYR A 58 2.46 -13.53 3.63
N LEU A 59 2.32 -14.08 4.84
CA LEU A 59 1.22 -15.00 5.19
C LEU A 59 -0.12 -14.28 5.40
N LEU A 60 -0.12 -13.05 5.90
CA LEU A 60 -1.34 -12.29 6.16
C LEU A 60 -1.90 -11.58 4.92
N PHE A 61 -1.03 -11.25 3.98
CA PHE A 61 -1.38 -10.50 2.78
C PHE A 61 -0.81 -11.19 1.54
N ASN A 62 0.36 -10.75 1.06
CA ASN A 62 1.04 -11.33 -0.09
C ASN A 62 2.53 -10.93 -0.11
N THR A 63 3.26 -11.45 -1.13
CA THR A 63 4.69 -11.17 -1.30
C THR A 63 4.97 -9.68 -1.53
N PHE A 64 4.15 -9.00 -2.33
CA PHE A 64 4.34 -7.58 -2.63
C PHE A 64 4.21 -6.72 -1.39
N THR A 65 3.18 -6.96 -0.58
CA THR A 65 2.98 -6.24 0.69
C THR A 65 4.17 -6.44 1.64
N ALA A 66 4.68 -7.67 1.76
CA ALA A 66 5.86 -7.94 2.60
C ALA A 66 7.10 -7.14 2.11
N ILE A 67 7.34 -7.11 0.80
CA ILE A 67 8.44 -6.34 0.20
C ILE A 67 8.23 -4.85 0.45
N VAL A 68 7.04 -4.31 0.21
CA VAL A 68 6.71 -2.90 0.41
C VAL A 68 6.96 -2.46 1.85
N VAL A 69 6.49 -3.26 2.84
CA VAL A 69 6.73 -2.96 4.26
C VAL A 69 8.23 -2.88 4.58
N MET A 70 9.01 -3.84 4.11
CA MET A 70 10.46 -3.86 4.36
C MET A 70 11.19 -2.70 3.68
N LEU A 71 10.83 -2.37 2.45
CA LEU A 71 11.43 -1.23 1.73
C LEU A 71 11.10 0.10 2.42
N HIS A 72 9.87 0.31 2.85
CA HIS A 72 9.49 1.52 3.59
C HIS A 72 10.26 1.65 4.90
N LEU A 73 10.42 0.54 5.63
CA LEU A 73 11.21 0.55 6.85
C LEU A 73 12.67 0.95 6.60
N ILE A 74 13.29 0.44 5.53
CA ILE A 74 14.66 0.81 5.13
C ILE A 74 14.72 2.30 4.78
N ILE A 75 13.84 2.77 3.90
CA ILE A 75 13.84 4.15 3.41
C ILE A 75 13.62 5.13 4.57
N PHE A 76 12.62 4.89 5.41
CA PHE A 76 12.33 5.79 6.53
C PHE A 76 13.44 5.79 7.58
N TRP A 77 14.14 4.67 7.76
CA TRP A 77 15.29 4.67 8.66
C TRP A 77 16.45 5.48 8.09
N ILE A 78 16.71 5.38 6.78
CA ILE A 78 17.73 6.22 6.12
C ILE A 78 17.39 7.70 6.28
N VAL A 79 16.12 8.08 6.05
CA VAL A 79 15.65 9.46 6.23
C VAL A 79 15.80 9.91 7.69
N ALA A 80 15.42 9.07 8.66
CA ALA A 80 15.56 9.38 10.08
C ALA A 80 17.03 9.56 10.50
N ASP A 81 17.94 8.76 9.95
CA ASP A 81 19.37 8.93 10.19
C ASP A 81 19.91 10.22 9.59
N LEU A 82 19.46 10.60 8.40
CA LEU A 82 19.82 11.88 7.79
C LEU A 82 19.34 13.06 8.66
N VAL A 83 18.11 13.01 9.12
CA VAL A 83 17.55 14.01 10.05
C VAL A 83 18.35 14.06 11.36
N ALA A 84 18.64 12.89 11.94
CA ALA A 84 19.44 12.80 13.16
C ALA A 84 20.86 13.35 12.96
N PHE A 85 21.47 13.13 11.80
CA PHE A 85 22.77 13.70 11.43
C PHE A 85 22.72 15.23 11.38
N VAL A 86 21.70 15.81 10.74
CA VAL A 86 21.52 17.27 10.65
C VAL A 86 21.31 17.86 12.05
N ILE A 87 20.42 17.25 12.86
CA ILE A 87 20.18 17.68 14.24
C ILE A 87 21.48 17.66 15.06
N LYS A 88 22.25 16.56 14.97
CA LYS A 88 23.53 16.43 15.65
C LYS A 88 24.52 17.54 15.23
N LYS A 89 24.55 17.89 13.95
CA LYS A 89 25.43 18.95 13.42
C LYS A 89 25.06 20.33 13.96
N ILE A 90 23.76 20.62 14.09
CA ILE A 90 23.23 21.89 14.58
C ILE A 90 23.38 21.98 16.11
N THR A 91 22.91 20.95 16.84
CA THR A 91 22.80 20.99 18.30
C THR A 91 24.07 20.58 19.03
N LYS A 92 25.04 19.97 18.33
CA LYS A 92 26.27 19.36 18.87
C LYS A 92 26.00 18.23 19.90
N LYS A 93 24.74 17.77 20.03
CA LYS A 93 24.35 16.68 20.94
C LYS A 93 24.50 15.31 20.24
N PRO A 94 24.86 14.24 20.97
CA PRO A 94 24.95 12.90 20.41
C PRO A 94 23.58 12.39 19.97
N THR A 95 23.56 11.59 18.91
CA THR A 95 22.33 10.93 18.43
C THR A 95 21.84 9.92 19.45
N ASN A 96 20.56 9.99 19.80
CA ASN A 96 19.88 8.97 20.58
C ASN A 96 19.25 7.93 19.64
N HIS A 97 19.93 6.81 19.46
CA HIS A 97 19.48 5.74 18.54
C HIS A 97 18.16 5.08 18.97
N ASN A 98 17.78 5.11 20.25
CA ASN A 98 16.49 4.60 20.68
C ASN A 98 15.36 5.52 20.18
N ILE A 99 15.54 6.83 20.26
CA ILE A 99 14.55 7.79 19.73
C ILE A 99 14.43 7.60 18.22
N VAL A 100 15.55 7.54 17.50
CA VAL A 100 15.53 7.31 16.04
C VAL A 100 14.77 6.03 15.71
N ALA A 101 15.06 4.91 16.38
CA ALA A 101 14.38 3.64 16.13
C ALA A 101 12.87 3.72 16.41
N VAL A 102 12.46 4.23 17.57
CA VAL A 102 11.04 4.33 17.93
C VAL A 102 10.29 5.27 17.00
N SER A 103 10.86 6.44 16.68
CA SER A 103 10.21 7.38 15.76
C SER A 103 10.08 6.83 14.35
N THR A 104 11.10 6.12 13.85
CA THR A 104 11.05 5.48 12.53
C THR A 104 9.98 4.39 12.48
N LEU A 105 9.93 3.49 13.48
CA LEU A 105 8.92 2.45 13.54
C LEU A 105 7.51 3.03 13.64
N ALA A 106 7.30 4.00 14.54
CA ALA A 106 6.00 4.66 14.68
C ALA A 106 5.55 5.35 13.40
N PHE A 107 6.47 6.06 12.73
CA PHE A 107 6.17 6.71 11.45
C PHE A 107 5.87 5.69 10.35
N THR A 108 6.64 4.60 10.26
CA THR A 108 6.41 3.53 9.28
C THR A 108 5.02 2.92 9.46
N VAL A 109 4.65 2.56 10.69
CA VAL A 109 3.32 1.99 11.01
C VAL A 109 2.21 2.98 10.65
N LEU A 110 2.34 4.24 11.07
CA LEU A 110 1.34 5.27 10.79
C LEU A 110 1.19 5.50 9.27
N TYR A 111 2.31 5.63 8.56
CA TYR A 111 2.31 5.85 7.11
C TYR A 111 1.64 4.70 6.35
N LEU A 112 2.01 3.46 6.68
CA LEU A 112 1.43 2.28 6.04
C LEU A 112 -0.05 2.09 6.40
N ALA A 113 -0.45 2.38 7.64
CA ALA A 113 -1.86 2.33 8.06
C ALA A 113 -2.71 3.38 7.32
N VAL A 114 -2.18 4.60 7.16
CA VAL A 114 -2.85 5.66 6.37
C VAL A 114 -2.92 5.27 4.90
N GLY A 115 -1.84 4.74 4.33
CA GLY A 115 -1.82 4.25 2.94
C GLY A 115 -2.83 3.12 2.72
N TRP A 116 -2.88 2.17 3.65
CA TRP A 116 -3.86 1.08 3.61
C TRP A 116 -5.30 1.59 3.67
N TYR A 117 -5.57 2.55 4.58
CA TYR A 117 -6.89 3.18 4.68
C TYR A 117 -7.31 3.81 3.36
N PHE A 118 -6.42 4.60 2.72
CA PHE A 118 -6.74 5.24 1.45
C PHE A 118 -6.90 4.25 0.28
N ALA A 119 -6.17 3.13 0.30
CA ALA A 119 -6.29 2.10 -0.72
C ALA A 119 -7.62 1.32 -0.65
N HIS A 120 -8.23 1.21 0.57
CA HIS A 120 -9.46 0.45 0.79
C HIS A 120 -10.70 1.34 1.04
N HIS A 121 -10.57 2.66 0.86
CA HIS A 121 -11.67 3.59 1.08
C HIS A 121 -12.07 4.29 -0.21
N VAL A 122 -13.33 4.11 -0.61
CA VAL A 122 -13.88 4.76 -1.81
C VAL A 122 -14.32 6.18 -1.47
N PHE A 123 -13.76 7.16 -2.19
CA PHE A 123 -14.12 8.56 -2.06
C PHE A 123 -14.99 8.99 -3.22
N LYS A 124 -16.15 9.58 -2.90
CA LYS A 124 -17.02 10.19 -3.91
C LYS A 124 -16.50 11.59 -4.25
N THR A 125 -16.25 11.85 -5.52
CA THR A 125 -15.98 13.19 -6.05
C THR A 125 -17.09 13.57 -7.03
N THR A 126 -17.53 14.82 -7.01
CA THR A 126 -18.58 15.33 -7.91
C THR A 126 -18.00 16.45 -8.76
N TYR A 127 -18.23 16.36 -10.05
CA TYR A 127 -17.89 17.39 -11.03
C TYR A 127 -19.17 17.88 -11.71
N GLU A 128 -19.30 19.18 -11.91
CA GLU A 128 -20.33 19.79 -12.73
C GLU A 128 -19.68 20.28 -14.02
N ILE A 129 -20.20 19.82 -15.15
CA ILE A 129 -19.72 20.18 -16.48
C ILE A 129 -20.83 20.92 -17.19
N GLU A 130 -20.59 22.22 -17.45
CA GLU A 130 -21.49 23.04 -18.22
C GLU A 130 -21.21 22.93 -19.72
N THR A 131 -22.25 23.05 -20.55
CA THR A 131 -22.11 23.03 -22.01
C THR A 131 -23.10 24.00 -22.64
N ASP A 132 -22.69 24.67 -23.70
CA ASP A 132 -23.56 25.56 -24.52
C ASP A 132 -24.53 24.76 -25.41
N LYS A 133 -24.42 23.43 -25.45
CA LYS A 133 -25.32 22.57 -26.23
C LYS A 133 -26.64 22.41 -25.49
N VAL A 134 -27.75 22.44 -26.25
CA VAL A 134 -29.08 22.16 -25.73
C VAL A 134 -29.21 20.66 -25.53
N VAL A 135 -28.82 20.18 -24.36
CA VAL A 135 -28.92 18.77 -23.94
C VAL A 135 -29.62 18.71 -22.58
N PRO A 136 -30.40 17.65 -22.30
CA PRO A 136 -30.94 17.47 -20.95
C PRO A 136 -29.80 17.25 -19.95
N PRO A 137 -30.02 17.59 -18.67
CA PRO A 137 -29.06 17.25 -17.62
C PRO A 137 -28.82 15.74 -17.59
N LEU A 138 -27.55 15.32 -17.59
CA LEU A 138 -27.15 13.93 -17.50
C LEU A 138 -26.36 13.70 -16.21
N ARG A 139 -26.70 12.64 -15.48
CA ARG A 139 -25.93 12.16 -14.36
C ARG A 139 -25.11 10.94 -14.77
N ILE A 140 -23.83 11.14 -14.88
CA ILE A 140 -22.86 10.10 -15.21
C ILE A 140 -22.12 9.72 -13.93
N VAL A 141 -22.13 8.44 -13.59
CA VAL A 141 -21.31 7.90 -12.50
C VAL A 141 -20.21 7.07 -13.10
N GLN A 142 -18.99 7.27 -12.63
CA GLN A 142 -17.80 6.52 -13.07
C GLN A 142 -17.19 5.79 -11.89
N ILE A 143 -16.84 4.53 -12.11
CA ILE A 143 -16.02 3.69 -11.23
C ILE A 143 -14.75 3.37 -12.01
N ALA A 144 -13.58 3.47 -11.37
CA ALA A 144 -12.30 3.07 -11.92
C ALA A 144 -11.50 2.33 -10.85
N ASP A 145 -10.59 1.48 -11.29
CA ASP A 145 -9.57 0.85 -10.44
C ASP A 145 -10.17 0.14 -9.21
N SER A 146 -11.23 -0.65 -9.41
CA SER A 146 -11.87 -1.38 -8.30
C SER A 146 -11.04 -2.54 -7.78
N HIS A 147 -10.18 -3.15 -8.60
CA HIS A 147 -9.26 -4.23 -8.23
C HIS A 147 -9.91 -5.21 -7.25
N LEU A 148 -10.97 -5.88 -7.71
CA LEU A 148 -11.78 -6.79 -6.89
C LEU A 148 -10.92 -7.82 -6.15
N SER A 149 -11.27 -8.12 -4.91
CA SER A 149 -10.54 -8.93 -3.93
C SER A 149 -9.28 -8.28 -3.37
N ILE A 150 -8.76 -7.23 -4.00
CA ILE A 150 -7.58 -6.48 -3.53
C ILE A 150 -8.04 -5.22 -2.77
N THR A 151 -8.73 -4.31 -3.46
CA THR A 151 -9.23 -3.06 -2.88
C THR A 151 -10.57 -3.26 -2.17
N LEU A 152 -11.52 -3.93 -2.83
CA LEU A 152 -12.86 -4.26 -2.33
C LEU A 152 -13.15 -5.73 -2.57
N ASN A 153 -13.76 -6.42 -1.62
CA ASN A 153 -14.37 -7.72 -1.87
C ASN A 153 -15.72 -7.55 -2.60
N GLY A 154 -16.31 -8.64 -3.06
CA GLY A 154 -17.55 -8.61 -3.84
C GLY A 154 -18.74 -8.01 -3.10
N GLU A 155 -18.86 -8.22 -1.77
CA GLU A 155 -19.92 -7.64 -0.96
C GLU A 155 -19.74 -6.14 -0.75
N ASP A 156 -18.52 -5.69 -0.42
CA ASP A 156 -18.22 -4.26 -0.26
C ASP A 156 -18.45 -3.51 -1.58
N PHE A 157 -18.08 -4.13 -2.71
CA PHE A 157 -18.37 -3.58 -4.03
C PHE A 157 -19.89 -3.50 -4.28
N ALA A 158 -20.65 -4.56 -3.95
CA ALA A 158 -22.11 -4.58 -4.10
C ALA A 158 -22.78 -3.50 -3.24
N GLU A 159 -22.28 -3.22 -2.04
CA GLU A 159 -22.75 -2.11 -1.22
C GLU A 159 -22.51 -0.75 -1.90
N LYS A 160 -21.35 -0.54 -2.52
CA LYS A 160 -21.06 0.67 -3.30
C LYS A 160 -21.97 0.81 -4.51
N ILE A 161 -22.27 -0.28 -5.20
CA ILE A 161 -23.24 -0.28 -6.30
C ILE A 161 -24.64 0.14 -5.83
N LYS A 162 -25.10 -0.33 -4.66
CA LYS A 162 -26.36 0.13 -4.06
C LYS A 162 -26.35 1.64 -3.70
N GLU A 163 -25.20 2.16 -3.26
CA GLU A 163 -25.04 3.60 -3.04
C GLU A 163 -25.14 4.39 -4.35
N ILE A 164 -24.56 3.86 -5.43
CA ILE A 164 -24.60 4.44 -6.77
C ILE A 164 -26.02 4.41 -7.34
N ASP A 165 -26.75 3.31 -7.18
CA ASP A 165 -28.14 3.19 -7.64
C ASP A 165 -29.05 4.27 -7.04
N LYS A 166 -28.86 4.59 -5.75
CA LYS A 166 -29.58 5.70 -5.07
C LYS A 166 -29.34 7.07 -5.70
N LEU A 167 -28.24 7.23 -6.44
CA LEU A 167 -27.97 8.47 -7.18
C LEU A 167 -28.79 8.56 -8.48
N SER A 168 -29.45 7.47 -8.89
CA SER A 168 -30.22 7.37 -10.14
C SER A 168 -29.37 7.83 -11.34
N PRO A 169 -28.27 7.14 -11.64
CA PRO A 169 -27.41 7.52 -12.76
C PRO A 169 -28.11 7.32 -14.10
N ASP A 170 -27.90 8.23 -15.04
CA ASP A 170 -28.33 8.04 -16.44
C ASP A 170 -27.35 7.14 -17.20
N ILE A 171 -26.08 7.20 -16.83
CA ILE A 171 -24.99 6.37 -17.37
C ILE A 171 -24.11 5.89 -16.22
N LEU A 172 -23.73 4.62 -16.24
CA LEU A 172 -22.69 4.07 -15.37
C LEU A 172 -21.49 3.65 -16.22
N LEU A 173 -20.32 4.20 -15.91
CA LEU A 173 -19.06 3.89 -16.58
C LEU A 173 -18.17 3.07 -15.64
N ILE A 174 -17.59 1.97 -16.14
CA ILE A 174 -16.57 1.18 -15.47
C ILE A 174 -15.34 1.28 -16.35
N THR A 175 -14.31 2.00 -15.86
CA THR A 175 -13.19 2.43 -16.69
C THR A 175 -11.88 1.82 -16.23
N GLY A 176 -11.72 0.54 -16.56
CA GLY A 176 -10.49 -0.24 -16.37
C GLY A 176 -10.25 -0.73 -14.96
N ASP A 177 -9.38 -1.72 -14.87
CA ASP A 177 -8.89 -2.36 -13.65
C ASP A 177 -10.01 -2.77 -12.69
N PHE A 178 -11.05 -3.39 -13.29
CA PHE A 178 -12.20 -3.91 -12.55
C PHE A 178 -11.81 -5.16 -11.75
N VAL A 179 -11.06 -6.05 -12.36
CA VAL A 179 -10.47 -7.23 -11.74
C VAL A 179 -8.94 -7.08 -11.64
N ASP A 180 -8.29 -8.05 -11.02
CA ASP A 180 -6.85 -8.15 -10.89
C ASP A 180 -6.45 -9.63 -11.01
N ASP A 181 -5.16 -9.93 -11.18
CA ASP A 181 -4.64 -11.30 -11.27
C ASP A 181 -5.02 -12.16 -10.05
N ASP A 182 -5.18 -11.52 -8.87
CA ASP A 182 -5.55 -12.16 -7.61
C ASP A 182 -7.07 -12.10 -7.30
N SER A 183 -7.90 -11.64 -8.24
CA SER A 183 -9.36 -11.56 -8.05
C SER A 183 -10.00 -12.93 -7.94
N SER A 184 -10.82 -13.15 -6.88
CA SER A 184 -11.56 -14.39 -6.73
C SER A 184 -12.77 -14.46 -7.66
N TYR A 185 -13.11 -15.65 -8.10
CA TYR A 185 -14.32 -15.88 -8.91
C TYR A 185 -15.58 -15.45 -8.16
N GLU A 186 -15.64 -15.70 -6.85
CA GLU A 186 -16.78 -15.36 -6.00
C GLU A 186 -17.01 -13.86 -5.92
N ASP A 187 -15.94 -13.09 -5.72
CA ASP A 187 -16.02 -11.62 -5.67
C ASP A 187 -16.41 -11.03 -7.02
N MET A 188 -15.82 -11.54 -8.12
CA MET A 188 -16.16 -11.13 -9.47
C MET A 188 -17.64 -11.43 -9.79
N LYS A 189 -18.11 -12.65 -9.47
CA LYS A 189 -19.50 -13.03 -9.66
C LYS A 189 -20.45 -12.13 -8.88
N ARG A 190 -20.16 -11.88 -7.61
CA ARG A 190 -20.97 -11.04 -6.74
C ARG A 190 -21.03 -9.59 -7.23
N ALA A 191 -19.91 -9.05 -7.69
CA ALA A 191 -19.84 -7.71 -8.28
C ALA A 191 -20.66 -7.60 -9.57
N CYS A 192 -20.56 -8.59 -10.46
CA CYS A 192 -21.34 -8.64 -11.70
C CYS A 192 -22.85 -8.75 -11.42
N GLU A 193 -23.26 -9.56 -10.42
CA GLU A 193 -24.66 -9.64 -9.99
C GLU A 193 -25.17 -8.28 -9.53
N ALA A 194 -24.40 -7.57 -8.69
CA ALA A 194 -24.77 -6.24 -8.21
C ALA A 194 -24.89 -5.21 -9.35
N LEU A 195 -23.98 -5.23 -10.31
CA LEU A 195 -24.06 -4.38 -11.51
C LEU A 195 -25.31 -4.69 -12.35
N GLY A 196 -25.72 -5.96 -12.43
CA GLY A 196 -26.95 -6.37 -13.13
C GLY A 196 -28.26 -5.86 -12.49
N GLU A 197 -28.23 -5.49 -11.20
CA GLU A 197 -29.39 -4.92 -10.49
C GLU A 197 -29.62 -3.44 -10.83
N VAL A 198 -28.57 -2.69 -11.19
CA VAL A 198 -28.67 -1.26 -11.53
C VAL A 198 -29.13 -1.09 -12.97
N LYS A 199 -30.07 -0.17 -13.22
CA LYS A 199 -30.64 0.09 -14.54
C LYS A 199 -30.54 1.55 -14.95
N PRO A 200 -29.34 2.04 -15.30
CA PRO A 200 -29.18 3.40 -15.81
C PRO A 200 -29.97 3.60 -17.11
N THR A 201 -30.53 4.80 -17.31
CA THR A 201 -31.37 5.13 -18.48
C THR A 201 -30.68 4.78 -19.81
N TYR A 202 -29.38 5.05 -19.91
CA TYR A 202 -28.59 4.81 -21.13
C TYR A 202 -27.63 3.64 -21.00
N GLY A 203 -27.65 2.89 -19.89
CA GLY A 203 -26.92 1.66 -19.71
C GLY A 203 -25.60 1.79 -18.96
N ILE A 204 -24.91 0.65 -18.88
CA ILE A 204 -23.61 0.50 -18.25
C ILE A 204 -22.58 0.28 -19.36
N TYR A 205 -21.47 1.01 -19.31
CA TYR A 205 -20.38 0.90 -20.28
C TYR A 205 -19.10 0.48 -19.57
N PHE A 206 -18.40 -0.48 -20.15
CA PHE A 206 -17.17 -1.03 -19.63
C PHE A 206 -16.03 -0.77 -20.60
N SER A 207 -14.87 -0.39 -20.09
CA SER A 207 -13.61 -0.39 -20.83
C SER A 207 -12.55 -1.17 -20.07
N PHE A 208 -11.71 -1.90 -20.79
CA PHE A 208 -10.61 -2.65 -20.19
C PHE A 208 -9.52 -1.72 -19.67
N GLY A 209 -8.91 -2.11 -18.55
CA GLY A 209 -7.64 -1.58 -18.06
C GLY A 209 -6.48 -2.50 -18.40
N ASN A 210 -5.37 -2.36 -17.68
CA ASN A 210 -4.20 -3.21 -17.90
C ASN A 210 -4.19 -4.50 -17.05
N HIS A 211 -5.12 -4.63 -16.09
CA HIS A 211 -5.32 -5.81 -15.25
C HIS A 211 -6.53 -6.67 -15.67
N ASP A 212 -7.43 -6.16 -16.52
CA ASP A 212 -8.61 -6.89 -16.99
C ASP A 212 -8.33 -7.91 -18.10
#